data_4511f038e53dff6f6a28c38ce7f207ac
#
_entry.id   4511f038e53dff6f6a28c38ce7f207ac
#
_cell.length_a   1.000
_cell.length_b   1.000
_cell.length_c   1.000
_cell.angle_alpha   90.00
_cell.angle_beta   90.00
_cell.angle_gamma   90.00
#
_symmetry.space_group_name_H-M   'P 1'
#
loop_
_entity.id
_entity.type
_entity.pdbx_description
1 polymer ?
#
loop_
_entity_poly.entity_id
_entity_poly.type
_entity_poly.pdbx_seq_one_letter_code
_entity_poly.pdbx_strand_id
1 'polypeptide(L)' 'MSPRHLTRLFQSEFQTTPSRWVERVRLDRAQQLLLDGHSITKAARLSGLGSDETLRRAFARHLSITPTEYLRRFQTA' A
#
# COMPACT_ATOMS: atom_id res chain seq x y z
N MET A 1 -26.14 1.09 3.60
CA MET A 1 -25.49 -0.22 3.41
C MET A 1 -24.71 -0.58 4.68
N SER A 2 -24.88 -1.79 5.19
CA SER A 2 -24.19 -2.18 6.42
C SER A 2 -22.73 -2.54 6.11
N PRO A 3 -21.82 -2.41 7.09
CA PRO A 3 -20.42 -2.80 6.88
C PRO A 3 -20.27 -4.28 6.48
N ARG A 4 -21.11 -5.15 7.02
CA ARG A 4 -21.07 -6.57 6.65
C ARG A 4 -21.41 -6.79 5.18
N HIS A 5 -22.41 -6.09 4.70
CA HIS A 5 -22.82 -6.19 3.30
C HIS A 5 -21.71 -5.68 2.38
N LEU A 6 -21.08 -4.58 2.74
CA LEU A 6 -19.98 -4.02 1.98
C LEU A 6 -18.79 -4.99 1.93
N THR A 7 -18.46 -5.62 3.07
CA THR A 7 -17.39 -6.61 3.13
C THR A 7 -17.67 -7.79 2.21
N ARG A 8 -18.90 -8.27 2.18
CA ARG A 8 -19.30 -9.37 1.29
C ARG A 8 -19.13 -8.99 -0.17
N LEU A 9 -19.53 -7.79 -0.53
CA LEU A 9 -19.37 -7.33 -1.91
C LEU A 9 -17.91 -7.30 -2.32
N PHE A 10 -17.03 -6.79 -1.46
CA PHE A 10 -15.61 -6.75 -1.77
C PHE A 10 -15.02 -8.14 -1.90
N GLN A 11 -15.39 -9.07 -1.01
CA GLN A 11 -14.90 -10.43 -1.09
C GLN A 11 -15.40 -11.14 -2.35
N SER A 12 -16.64 -10.89 -2.73
CA SER A 12 -17.24 -11.52 -3.91
C SER A 12 -16.71 -10.93 -5.21
N GLU A 13 -16.62 -9.61 -5.29
CA GLU A 13 -16.24 -8.93 -6.54
C GLU A 13 -14.73 -8.80 -6.72
N PHE A 14 -14.00 -8.50 -5.62
CA PHE A 14 -12.58 -8.20 -5.68
C PHE A 14 -11.72 -9.24 -4.96
N GLN A 15 -12.33 -10.22 -4.33
CA GLN A 15 -11.65 -11.25 -3.56
C GLN A 15 -10.75 -10.66 -2.46
N THR A 16 -11.23 -9.57 -1.84
CA THR A 16 -10.49 -8.88 -0.78
C THR A 16 -11.47 -8.19 0.16
N THR A 17 -10.97 -7.65 1.26
CA THR A 17 -11.78 -6.86 2.18
C THR A 17 -11.65 -5.37 1.85
N PRO A 18 -12.62 -4.52 2.28
CA PRO A 18 -12.52 -3.09 2.04
C PRO A 18 -11.24 -2.48 2.58
N SER A 19 -10.83 -2.87 3.79
CA SER A 19 -9.63 -2.30 4.39
C SER A 19 -8.36 -2.72 3.64
N ARG A 20 -8.30 -3.95 3.14
CA ARG A 20 -7.17 -4.40 2.34
C ARG A 20 -7.14 -3.73 0.98
N TRP A 21 -8.30 -3.50 0.40
CA TRP A 21 -8.39 -2.79 -0.86
C TRP A 21 -7.90 -1.35 -0.71
N VAL A 22 -8.31 -0.66 0.36
CA VAL A 22 -7.85 0.70 0.64
C VAL A 22 -6.34 0.71 0.88
N GLU A 23 -5.82 -0.27 1.62
CA GLU A 23 -4.40 -0.40 1.84
C GLU A 23 -3.65 -0.57 0.52
N ARG A 24 -4.19 -1.37 -0.39
CA ARG A 24 -3.58 -1.58 -1.70
C ARG A 24 -3.52 -0.29 -2.52
N VAL A 25 -4.61 0.48 -2.50
CA VAL A 25 -4.65 1.77 -3.21
C VAL A 25 -3.61 2.73 -2.63
N ARG A 26 -3.53 2.79 -1.30
CA ARG A 26 -2.55 3.63 -0.62
C ARG A 26 -1.12 3.17 -0.90
N LEU A 27 -0.93 1.85 -0.98
CA LEU A 27 0.39 1.30 -1.31
C LEU A 27 0.80 1.68 -2.72
N ASP A 28 -0.11 1.60 -3.69
CA ASP A 28 0.19 2.01 -5.06
C ASP A 28 0.63 3.47 -5.09
N ARG A 29 -0.03 4.33 -4.32
CA ARG A 29 0.35 5.73 -4.20
C ARG A 29 1.73 5.88 -3.59
N ALA A 30 2.03 5.12 -2.52
CA ALA A 30 3.32 5.16 -1.87
C ALA A 30 4.44 4.72 -2.82
N GLN A 31 4.19 3.72 -3.65
CA GLN A 31 5.17 3.27 -4.65
C GLN A 31 5.54 4.41 -5.61
N GLN A 32 4.54 5.13 -6.11
CA GLN A 32 4.80 6.27 -6.99
C GLN A 32 5.60 7.36 -6.29
N LEU A 33 5.24 7.68 -5.05
CA LEU A 33 5.93 8.69 -4.28
C LEU A 33 7.40 8.31 -4.05
N LEU A 34 7.67 7.04 -3.76
CA LEU A 34 9.03 6.56 -3.58
C LEU A 34 9.83 6.66 -4.87
N LEU A 35 9.24 6.29 -5.99
CA LEU A 35 9.91 6.40 -7.29
C LEU A 35 10.16 7.84 -7.70
N ASP A 36 9.32 8.76 -7.23
CA ASP A 36 9.49 10.19 -7.47
C ASP A 36 10.59 10.81 -6.61
N GLY A 37 11.16 10.05 -5.68
CA GLY A 37 12.27 10.50 -4.87
C GLY A 37 11.91 10.92 -3.46
N HIS A 38 10.68 10.74 -3.02
CA HIS A 38 10.29 11.05 -1.65
C HIS A 38 10.84 10.02 -0.68
N SER A 39 11.10 10.46 0.56
CA SER A 39 11.55 9.55 1.61
C SER A 39 10.43 8.57 1.98
N ILE A 40 10.81 7.47 2.63
CA ILE A 40 9.84 6.48 3.11
C ILE A 40 8.83 7.13 4.05
N THR A 41 9.29 7.96 4.98
CA THR A 41 8.42 8.66 5.92
C THR A 41 7.42 9.55 5.18
N LYS A 42 7.90 10.32 4.21
CA LYS A 42 7.05 11.22 3.46
C LYS A 42 6.06 10.45 2.59
N ALA A 43 6.52 9.38 1.94
CA ALA A 43 5.64 8.53 1.14
C ALA A 43 4.53 7.91 1.99
N ALA A 44 4.86 7.45 3.20
CA ALA A 44 3.87 6.90 4.11
C ALA A 44 2.82 7.94 4.48
N ARG A 45 3.27 9.17 4.74
CA ARG A 45 2.37 10.25 5.13
C ARG A 45 1.46 10.67 3.97
N LEU A 46 2.03 10.92 2.81
CA LEU A 46 1.28 11.43 1.66
C LEU A 46 0.36 10.39 1.03
N SER A 47 0.71 9.11 1.15
CA SER A 47 -0.12 8.04 0.61
C SER A 47 -1.33 7.71 1.49
N GLY A 48 -1.31 8.16 2.75
CA GLY A 48 -2.36 7.83 3.69
C GLY A 48 -2.07 6.61 4.56
N LEU A 49 -0.90 5.97 4.38
CA LEU A 49 -0.50 4.84 5.22
C LEU A 49 -0.14 5.30 6.63
N GLY A 50 0.38 6.51 6.78
CA GLY A 50 0.54 7.16 8.06
C GLY A 50 1.91 7.04 8.70
N SER A 51 2.53 5.87 8.67
CA SER A 51 3.84 5.67 9.30
C SER A 51 4.72 4.74 8.47
N ASP A 52 6.02 4.82 8.72
CA ASP A 52 7.00 3.92 8.09
C ASP A 52 6.65 2.46 8.34
N GLU A 53 6.23 2.15 9.57
CA GLU A 53 5.90 0.78 9.94
C GLU A 53 4.70 0.28 9.14
N THR A 54 3.65 1.09 9.03
CA THR A 54 2.48 0.71 8.25
C THR A 54 2.84 0.51 6.80
N LEU A 55 3.69 1.38 6.25
CA LEU A 55 4.14 1.24 4.88
C LEU A 55 4.95 -0.05 4.68
N ARG A 56 5.84 -0.38 5.61
CA ARG A 56 6.61 -1.62 5.52
C ARG A 56 5.71 -2.85 5.59
N ARG A 57 4.72 -2.83 6.46
CA ARG A 57 3.76 -3.95 6.55
C ARG A 57 2.98 -4.12 5.26
N ALA A 58 2.56 -3.01 4.66
CA ALA A 58 1.83 -3.07 3.39
C ALA A 58 2.72 -3.64 2.28
N PHE A 59 3.98 -3.22 2.21
CA PHE A 59 4.93 -3.78 1.25
C PHE A 59 5.10 -5.28 1.46
N ALA A 60 5.31 -5.69 2.70
CA ALA A 60 5.50 -7.12 3.00
C ALA A 60 4.26 -7.93 2.62
N ARG A 61 3.08 -7.41 2.93
CA ARG A 61 1.83 -8.12 2.68
C ARG A 61 1.50 -8.25 1.20
N HIS A 62 1.66 -7.18 0.46
CA HIS A 62 1.21 -7.14 -0.94
C HIS A 62 2.31 -7.43 -1.94
N LEU A 63 3.55 -7.09 -1.62
CA LEU A 63 4.68 -7.20 -2.55
C LEU A 63 5.76 -8.18 -2.10
N SER A 64 5.72 -8.60 -0.84
CA SER A 64 6.68 -9.55 -0.25
C SER A 64 8.11 -9.06 -0.25
N ILE A 65 8.32 -7.74 -0.29
CA ILE A 65 9.66 -7.13 -0.21
C ILE A 65 9.61 -5.89 0.67
N THR A 66 10.77 -5.37 1.03
CA THR A 66 10.86 -4.12 1.79
C THR A 66 10.82 -2.92 0.85
N PRO A 67 10.43 -1.73 1.35
CA PRO A 67 10.50 -0.52 0.53
C PRO A 67 11.90 -0.22 0.00
N THR A 68 12.93 -0.48 0.81
CA THR A 68 14.32 -0.28 0.40
C THR A 68 14.66 -1.19 -0.76
N GLU A 69 14.28 -2.47 -0.67
CA GLU A 69 14.54 -3.41 -1.74
C GLU A 69 13.78 -3.07 -3.01
N TYR A 70 12.54 -2.60 -2.85
CA TYR A 70 11.74 -2.12 -3.98
C TYR A 70 12.46 -0.99 -4.72
N LEU A 71 12.97 0.00 -3.97
CA LEU A 71 13.70 1.11 -4.57
C LEU A 71 14.97 0.64 -5.27
N ARG A 72 15.67 -0.31 -4.68
CA ARG A 72 16.88 -0.87 -5.27
C ARG A 72 16.59 -1.50 -6.63
N ARG A 73 15.48 -2.20 -6.76
CA ARG A 73 15.11 -2.89 -8.00
C ARG A 73 14.59 -1.98 -9.08
N PHE A 74 13.82 -0.95 -8.70
CA PHE A 74 13.06 -0.16 -9.67
C PHE A 74 13.55 1.27 -9.85
N GLN A 75 14.48 1.73 -9.03
CA GLN A 75 15.01 3.07 -9.10
C GLN A 75 16.41 3.13 -9.73
N THR A 76 17.05 2.02 -9.90
CA THR A 76 18.36 1.95 -10.55
C THR A 76 18.17 1.94 -12.06
N ALA A 77 18.40 3.04 -12.64
CA ALA A 77 18.39 3.12 -14.10
C ALA A 77 19.79 3.42 -14.61
#